data_746b9900d9a1e452411492a959323d69
#
_entry.id   746b9900d9a1e452411492a959323d69
#
_cell.length_a   1.000
_cell.length_b   1.000
_cell.length_c   1.000
_cell.angle_alpha   90.00
_cell.angle_beta   90.00
_cell.angle_gamma   90.00
#
_symmetry.space_group_name_H-M   'P 1'
#
loop_
_entity.id
_entity.type
_entity.pdbx_description
1 polymer ?
#
loop_
_entity_poly.entity_id
_entity_poly.type
_entity_poly.pdbx_seq_one_letter_code
_entity_poly.pdbx_strand_id
1 'polypeptide(L)'
;MSTHRSKTRAISIVAGLGIVALLAAGCTRGGDSGGDGGEDAAASSPGITDDSITLGITTPLSGATAGPGTCTVAGITAYFGAKNAEGGIEFGDGKTRTVEIEALDDAYDPQKAAANFEQLKDSVFAMTAGLGTPTNRAWREAAIDDEVPQALVMTGDPIFSDAEQSPWQLGFVPIYQNEGQAFGELLASSSDDHKVAILSQNDDFGEGYVEGFKKGIEGADNIEVVKELTYEATDTSVDAQLTELAATGADVFVNAMSITPLVISSLQKAQELGWLPSWFLPSNTSSPGAILEPGGAAAFPGVYTVAFAQSASAPTFADDEDGAAFLSELKEYADYPETPAFPHCVWSYQVGATLEQVFAKMTEPTRADFMTQLRSISDYTAPLMLEGAVVDTTEEGLPAVSSVVVQKYNGKGYASVDTWE
;
A
#
# COMPACT_ATOMS: atom_id res chain seq x y z
N MET A 1 -32.97 54.37 20.61
CA MET A 1 -33.06 54.18 22.08
C MET A 1 -32.57 52.76 22.30
N SER A 2 -31.45 52.45 22.82
CA SER A 2 -30.69 52.76 24.00
C SER A 2 -29.22 52.39 23.79
N THR A 3 -28.38 53.28 24.21
CA THR A 3 -26.91 53.27 24.24
C THR A 3 -26.38 52.45 25.41
N HIS A 4 -25.24 51.76 25.27
CA HIS A 4 -24.21 51.63 26.31
C HIS A 4 -22.88 51.14 25.70
N ARG A 5 -21.95 52.03 25.51
CA ARG A 5 -20.80 52.50 26.27
C ARG A 5 -19.70 51.47 26.55
N SER A 6 -18.61 51.72 25.83
CA SER A 6 -17.24 51.21 25.98
C SER A 6 -16.69 51.34 27.42
N LYS A 7 -15.80 50.40 27.79
CA LYS A 7 -14.76 50.67 28.81
C LYS A 7 -13.42 50.09 28.30
N THR A 8 -12.59 51.01 27.88
CA THR A 8 -11.14 50.88 27.72
C THR A 8 -10.50 50.73 29.11
N ARG A 9 -9.60 49.79 29.28
CA ARG A 9 -8.61 49.80 30.37
C ARG A 9 -7.23 49.59 29.80
N ALA A 10 -6.45 50.64 29.85
CA ALA A 10 -5.01 50.67 29.69
C ALA A 10 -4.33 50.09 30.93
N ILE A 11 -3.31 49.27 30.76
CA ILE A 11 -2.36 48.89 31.81
C ILE A 11 -0.94 49.00 31.29
N SER A 12 -0.16 49.63 32.08
CA SER A 12 1.15 50.21 31.93
C SER A 12 2.30 49.22 31.74
N ILE A 13 3.27 49.71 30.99
CA ILE A 13 4.64 49.15 30.83
C ILE A 13 5.42 49.36 32.12
N VAL A 14 6.10 48.32 32.61
CA VAL A 14 7.23 48.46 33.55
C VAL A 14 8.45 47.82 32.92
N ALA A 15 9.41 48.68 32.58
CA ALA A 15 10.76 48.33 32.19
C ALA A 15 11.60 48.02 33.41
N GLY A 16 12.28 46.87 33.43
CA GLY A 16 13.26 46.51 34.43
C GLY A 16 14.58 46.08 33.74
N LEU A 17 15.55 47.00 33.77
CA LEU A 17 16.97 46.70 33.50
C LEU A 17 17.60 45.94 34.67
N GLY A 18 18.44 44.94 34.37
CA GLY A 18 19.25 44.26 35.39
C GLY A 18 20.30 43.33 34.78
N ILE A 19 21.41 43.91 34.42
CA ILE A 19 22.82 43.59 34.75
C ILE A 19 23.37 42.22 34.40
N VAL A 20 24.31 42.24 33.47
CA VAL A 20 25.35 41.27 33.10
C VAL A 20 26.31 41.00 34.27
N ALA A 21 26.63 39.72 34.53
CA ALA A 21 27.83 39.33 35.25
C ALA A 21 28.54 38.18 34.47
N LEU A 22 29.58 38.53 33.79
CA LEU A 22 30.62 37.60 33.35
C LEU A 22 31.45 37.13 34.56
N LEU A 23 31.65 35.82 34.68
CA LEU A 23 32.84 35.28 35.41
C LEU A 23 33.43 34.16 34.56
N ALA A 24 34.64 34.48 34.09
CA ALA A 24 35.57 33.53 33.52
C ALA A 24 36.55 33.03 34.59
N ALA A 25 37.10 31.86 34.36
CA ALA A 25 38.24 31.19 34.96
C ALA A 25 37.87 29.87 35.65
N GLY A 26 38.51 28.78 35.42
CA GLY A 26 39.91 28.51 35.21
C GLY A 26 40.19 27.03 34.86
N CYS A 27 41.20 26.84 34.11
CA CYS A 27 41.85 25.54 33.84
C CYS A 27 42.44 24.95 35.11
N THR A 28 42.18 23.66 35.32
CA THR A 28 43.14 22.82 36.06
C THR A 28 43.26 21.46 35.35
N ARG A 29 44.49 21.09 35.15
CA ARG A 29 45.03 19.94 34.44
C ARG A 29 45.33 18.86 35.48
N GLY A 30 44.98 17.59 35.15
CA GLY A 30 45.67 16.44 35.72
C GLY A 30 44.77 15.41 36.38
N GLY A 31 44.88 14.18 35.90
CA GLY A 31 44.39 12.96 36.57
C GLY A 31 43.89 11.88 35.64
N ASP A 32 44.84 11.11 35.18
CA ASP A 32 44.67 9.80 34.52
C ASP A 32 43.86 8.84 35.39
N SER A 33 42.83 8.18 34.80
CA SER A 33 42.38 6.85 35.23
C SER A 33 41.40 6.28 34.18
N GLY A 34 41.74 5.07 33.71
CA GLY A 34 41.08 4.17 32.79
C GLY A 34 39.58 4.27 32.67
N GLY A 35 39.13 4.59 31.49
CA GLY A 35 37.77 4.54 31.10
C GLY A 35 37.47 3.24 30.42
N ASP A 36 36.44 2.69 30.84
CA ASP A 36 35.67 1.65 30.18
C ASP A 36 35.15 2.25 28.86
N GLY A 37 35.43 1.61 27.73
CA GLY A 37 34.83 1.95 26.44
C GLY A 37 33.40 1.50 26.45
N GLY A 38 32.51 2.36 26.92
CA GLY A 38 31.11 2.26 26.58
C GLY A 38 30.99 2.48 25.08
N GLU A 39 30.59 1.47 24.32
CA GLU A 39 30.03 1.66 22.99
C GLU A 39 28.95 2.72 23.15
N ASP A 40 29.10 3.85 22.47
CA ASP A 40 28.04 4.86 22.40
C ASP A 40 26.81 4.15 21.79
N ALA A 41 25.85 3.79 22.63
CA ALA A 41 24.58 3.26 22.16
C ALA A 41 24.01 4.30 21.18
N ALA A 42 23.73 3.89 19.96
CA ALA A 42 23.17 4.77 18.95
C ALA A 42 21.93 5.44 19.52
N ALA A 43 21.82 6.76 19.37
CA ALA A 43 20.65 7.49 19.85
C ALA A 43 19.40 6.94 19.12
N SER A 44 18.31 6.67 19.86
CA SER A 44 17.08 6.18 19.29
C SER A 44 16.49 7.16 18.29
N SER A 45 15.96 6.65 17.17
CA SER A 45 15.23 7.48 16.19
C SER A 45 13.89 8.00 16.78
N PRO A 46 13.29 9.05 16.17
CA PRO A 46 11.92 9.47 16.50
C PRO A 46 10.92 8.30 16.42
N GLY A 47 9.84 8.35 17.20
CA GLY A 47 8.77 7.36 17.13
C GLY A 47 9.06 5.99 17.73
N ILE A 48 10.23 5.76 18.37
CA ILE A 48 10.54 4.54 19.09
C ILE A 48 11.06 4.84 20.50
N THR A 49 10.58 4.06 21.46
CA THR A 49 11.00 4.11 22.87
C THR A 49 11.39 2.70 23.35
N ASP A 50 11.62 2.54 24.64
CA ASP A 50 11.85 1.22 25.23
C ASP A 50 10.59 0.34 25.26
N ASP A 51 9.39 0.96 25.25
CA ASP A 51 8.11 0.30 25.48
C ASP A 51 7.18 0.33 24.26
N SER A 52 7.42 1.20 23.27
CA SER A 52 6.53 1.39 22.11
C SER A 52 7.27 1.81 20.84
N ILE A 53 6.62 1.55 19.70
CA ILE A 53 6.98 2.08 18.38
C ILE A 53 5.72 2.62 17.71
N THR A 54 5.81 3.80 17.08
CA THR A 54 4.72 4.43 16.34
C THR A 54 5.00 4.39 14.85
N LEU A 55 4.06 3.85 14.07
CA LEU A 55 4.10 3.80 12.60
C LEU A 55 3.07 4.76 12.02
N GLY A 56 3.47 5.51 11.00
CA GLY A 56 2.60 6.44 10.29
C GLY A 56 2.02 5.84 9.01
N ILE A 57 0.79 6.22 8.67
CA ILE A 57 0.14 5.86 7.40
C ILE A 57 -0.50 7.11 6.80
N THR A 58 -0.23 7.40 5.52
CA THR A 58 -1.07 8.28 4.71
C THR A 58 -1.78 7.45 3.66
N THR A 59 -3.12 7.52 3.62
CA THR A 59 -3.95 6.65 2.78
C THR A 59 -5.33 7.28 2.60
N PRO A 60 -6.08 6.99 1.51
CA PRO A 60 -7.40 7.57 1.30
C PRO A 60 -8.44 6.97 2.28
N LEU A 61 -8.81 7.70 3.31
CA LEU A 61 -9.89 7.34 4.26
C LEU A 61 -11.24 7.97 3.87
N SER A 62 -11.23 8.84 2.85
CA SER A 62 -12.42 9.47 2.29
C SER A 62 -12.38 9.47 0.76
N GLY A 63 -13.52 9.77 0.11
CA GLY A 63 -13.62 9.84 -1.36
C GLY A 63 -13.84 8.48 -2.03
N ALA A 64 -13.51 8.41 -3.33
CA ALA A 64 -13.82 7.27 -4.20
C ALA A 64 -13.01 6.00 -3.88
N THR A 65 -11.87 6.15 -3.22
CA THR A 65 -10.94 5.09 -2.84
C THR A 65 -10.92 4.81 -1.34
N ALA A 66 -11.90 5.35 -0.59
CA ALA A 66 -11.98 5.18 0.87
C ALA A 66 -12.07 3.72 1.32
N GLY A 67 -12.76 2.87 0.57
CA GLY A 67 -12.90 1.44 0.90
C GLY A 67 -11.55 0.73 1.00
N PRO A 68 -10.74 0.74 -0.06
CA PRO A 68 -9.37 0.21 -0.01
C PRO A 68 -8.50 0.83 1.10
N GLY A 69 -8.52 2.15 1.25
CA GLY A 69 -7.72 2.85 2.27
C GLY A 69 -8.12 2.49 3.71
N THR A 70 -9.41 2.43 3.99
CA THR A 70 -9.92 1.98 5.30
C THR A 70 -9.51 0.53 5.59
N CYS A 71 -9.58 -0.34 4.57
CA CYS A 71 -9.10 -1.72 4.65
C CYS A 71 -7.61 -1.79 4.99
N THR A 72 -6.79 -0.91 4.38
CA THR A 72 -5.36 -0.84 4.66
C THR A 72 -5.09 -0.54 6.14
N VAL A 73 -5.76 0.45 6.72
CA VAL A 73 -5.61 0.76 8.14
C VAL A 73 -6.14 -0.37 9.02
N ALA A 74 -7.30 -0.94 8.66
CA ALA A 74 -7.93 -1.99 9.47
C ALA A 74 -7.05 -3.26 9.59
N GLY A 75 -6.48 -3.74 8.48
CA GLY A 75 -5.68 -4.96 8.50
C GLY A 75 -4.43 -4.87 9.37
N ILE A 76 -3.64 -3.80 9.23
CA ILE A 76 -2.43 -3.62 10.03
C ILE A 76 -2.76 -3.33 11.51
N THR A 77 -3.87 -2.62 11.78
CA THR A 77 -4.35 -2.36 13.14
C THR A 77 -4.82 -3.66 13.82
N ALA A 78 -5.49 -4.55 13.08
CA ALA A 78 -5.90 -5.86 13.58
C ALA A 78 -4.69 -6.69 14.00
N TYR A 79 -3.69 -6.80 13.13
CA TYR A 79 -2.47 -7.54 13.41
C TYR A 79 -1.76 -7.05 14.68
N PHE A 80 -1.43 -5.77 14.72
CA PHE A 80 -0.71 -5.22 15.88
C PHE A 80 -1.59 -5.10 17.12
N GLY A 81 -2.90 -4.95 16.97
CA GLY A 81 -3.83 -5.00 18.10
C GLY A 81 -3.81 -6.34 18.81
N ALA A 82 -3.81 -7.46 18.06
CA ALA A 82 -3.66 -8.80 18.61
C ALA A 82 -2.31 -8.98 19.31
N LYS A 83 -1.20 -8.57 18.67
CA LYS A 83 0.14 -8.65 19.28
C LYS A 83 0.27 -7.80 20.54
N ASN A 84 -0.28 -6.60 20.55
CA ASN A 84 -0.30 -5.73 21.72
C ASN A 84 -1.09 -6.35 22.87
N ALA A 85 -2.21 -7.05 22.59
CA ALA A 85 -3.00 -7.75 23.60
C ALA A 85 -2.25 -8.96 24.20
N GLU A 86 -1.34 -9.56 23.46
CA GLU A 86 -0.42 -10.62 23.92
C GLU A 86 0.77 -10.06 24.73
N GLY A 87 0.95 -8.75 24.79
CA GLY A 87 2.00 -8.07 25.58
C GLY A 87 3.02 -7.31 24.74
N GLY A 88 2.85 -7.26 23.42
CA GLY A 88 3.75 -6.60 22.49
C GLY A 88 4.65 -7.55 21.71
N ILE A 89 5.56 -7.01 20.93
CA ILE A 89 6.52 -7.73 20.07
C ILE A 89 7.90 -7.69 20.73
N GLU A 90 8.59 -8.81 20.78
CA GLU A 90 9.99 -8.90 21.21
C GLU A 90 10.89 -8.45 20.03
N PHE A 91 11.67 -7.40 20.27
CA PHE A 91 12.64 -6.87 19.31
C PHE A 91 14.00 -7.54 19.49
N GLY A 92 14.82 -7.52 18.45
CA GLY A 92 16.16 -8.12 18.50
C GLY A 92 17.13 -7.47 19.51
N ASP A 93 16.80 -6.28 20.03
CA ASP A 93 17.51 -5.62 21.15
C ASP A 93 17.10 -6.17 22.53
N GLY A 94 16.23 -7.15 22.57
CA GLY A 94 15.73 -7.81 23.79
C GLY A 94 14.65 -7.01 24.54
N LYS A 95 14.11 -5.92 23.94
CA LYS A 95 12.99 -5.16 24.51
C LYS A 95 11.68 -5.60 23.88
N THR A 96 10.60 -5.55 24.65
CA THR A 96 9.25 -5.79 24.16
C THR A 96 8.51 -4.48 24.01
N ARG A 97 7.97 -4.22 22.79
CA ARG A 97 7.30 -2.97 22.46
C ARG A 97 5.89 -3.22 21.94
N THR A 98 4.97 -2.32 22.31
CA THR A 98 3.69 -2.21 21.62
C THR A 98 3.85 -1.41 20.32
N VAL A 99 3.02 -1.70 19.32
CA VAL A 99 3.01 -0.96 18.04
C VAL A 99 1.76 -0.10 17.99
N GLU A 100 1.97 1.20 17.75
CA GLU A 100 0.91 2.19 17.59
C GLU A 100 0.82 2.60 16.11
N ILE A 101 -0.41 2.80 15.60
CA ILE A 101 -0.66 3.22 14.23
C ILE A 101 -1.27 4.62 14.23
N GLU A 102 -0.63 5.56 13.55
CA GLU A 102 -1.14 6.91 13.31
C GLU A 102 -1.47 7.06 11.82
N ALA A 103 -2.78 7.11 11.49
CA ALA A 103 -3.24 7.17 10.11
C ALA A 103 -3.89 8.51 9.78
N LEU A 104 -3.52 9.12 8.66
CA LEU A 104 -4.08 10.38 8.14
C LEU A 104 -4.71 10.18 6.76
N ASP A 105 -5.85 10.87 6.54
CA ASP A 105 -6.59 10.85 5.28
C ASP A 105 -5.93 11.74 4.22
N ASP A 106 -5.52 11.15 3.10
CA ASP A 106 -5.08 11.90 1.94
C ASP A 106 -6.16 12.04 0.85
N ALA A 107 -7.28 11.36 0.98
CA ALA A 107 -8.36 11.34 -0.01
C ALA A 107 -7.88 11.03 -1.45
N TYR A 108 -6.77 10.29 -1.59
CA TYR A 108 -6.09 10.01 -2.86
C TYR A 108 -5.53 11.27 -3.55
N ASP A 109 -5.23 12.31 -2.78
CA ASP A 109 -4.67 13.59 -3.23
C ASP A 109 -3.17 13.64 -2.90
N PRO A 110 -2.27 13.72 -3.91
CA PRO A 110 -0.83 13.78 -3.70
C PRO A 110 -0.36 14.94 -2.81
N GLN A 111 -1.04 16.10 -2.88
CA GLN A 111 -0.68 17.26 -2.07
C GLN A 111 -1.02 17.04 -0.60
N LYS A 112 -2.16 16.38 -0.31
CA LYS A 112 -2.52 16.01 1.05
C LYS A 112 -1.59 14.94 1.59
N ALA A 113 -1.23 13.93 0.77
CA ALA A 113 -0.29 12.90 1.18
C ALA A 113 1.06 13.49 1.58
N ALA A 114 1.60 14.46 0.81
CA ALA A 114 2.81 15.17 1.16
C ALA A 114 2.66 15.98 2.45
N ALA A 115 1.51 16.66 2.66
CA ALA A 115 1.25 17.40 3.91
C ALA A 115 1.13 16.46 5.12
N ASN A 116 0.53 15.29 4.96
CA ASN A 116 0.44 14.26 6.00
C ASN A 116 1.84 13.75 6.39
N PHE A 117 2.71 13.49 5.41
CA PHE A 117 4.10 13.11 5.68
C PHE A 117 4.82 14.18 6.52
N GLU A 118 4.74 15.46 6.11
CA GLU A 118 5.33 16.56 6.87
C GLU A 118 4.79 16.67 8.32
N GLN A 119 3.54 16.29 8.53
CA GLN A 119 2.95 16.28 9.87
C GLN A 119 3.47 15.11 10.71
N LEU A 120 3.70 13.93 10.11
CA LEU A 120 4.02 12.68 10.81
C LEU A 120 5.52 12.44 11.02
N LYS A 121 6.38 12.88 10.12
CA LYS A 121 7.79 12.47 10.01
C LYS A 121 8.63 12.61 11.30
N ASP A 122 8.28 13.59 12.16
CA ASP A 122 9.00 13.87 13.42
C ASP A 122 8.44 13.08 14.61
N SER A 123 7.25 12.48 14.49
CA SER A 123 6.56 11.74 15.57
C SER A 123 6.54 10.23 15.33
N VAL A 124 6.65 9.75 14.09
CA VAL A 124 6.62 8.34 13.77
C VAL A 124 8.04 7.78 13.50
N PHE A 125 8.21 6.49 13.74
CA PHE A 125 9.45 5.80 13.45
C PHE A 125 9.62 5.53 11.95
N ALA A 126 8.56 5.07 11.31
CA ALA A 126 8.50 4.79 9.88
C ALA A 126 7.10 5.09 9.34
N MET A 127 7.01 5.45 8.07
CA MET A 127 5.77 5.41 7.30
C MET A 127 5.63 4.02 6.67
N THR A 128 4.43 3.46 6.66
CA THR A 128 4.17 2.12 6.13
C THR A 128 2.81 2.01 5.45
N ALA A 129 2.63 0.95 4.64
CA ALA A 129 1.35 0.56 4.05
C ALA A 129 0.58 1.68 3.30
N GLY A 130 1.21 2.79 2.94
CA GLY A 130 0.56 3.87 2.18
C GLY A 130 0.00 3.36 0.85
N LEU A 131 -1.27 3.69 0.55
CA LEU A 131 -1.95 3.25 -0.66
C LEU A 131 -1.89 4.30 -1.77
N GLY A 132 -1.55 3.86 -2.98
CA GLY A 132 -1.63 4.63 -4.21
C GLY A 132 -0.27 5.11 -4.73
N THR A 133 -0.12 5.07 -6.06
CA THR A 133 1.12 5.44 -6.74
C THR A 133 1.37 6.96 -6.65
N PRO A 134 0.46 7.85 -7.09
CA PRO A 134 0.71 9.28 -7.07
C PRO A 134 0.84 9.84 -5.66
N THR A 135 0.13 9.29 -4.69
CA THR A 135 0.19 9.72 -3.29
C THR A 135 1.52 9.36 -2.64
N ASN A 136 2.03 8.13 -2.83
CA ASN A 136 3.33 7.71 -2.30
C ASN A 136 4.50 8.42 -3.00
N ARG A 137 4.42 8.68 -4.31
CA ARG A 137 5.44 9.44 -5.04
C ARG A 137 5.57 10.88 -4.56
N ALA A 138 4.47 11.51 -4.11
CA ALA A 138 4.42 12.93 -3.77
C ALA A 138 5.36 13.33 -2.62
N TRP A 139 5.72 12.42 -1.73
CA TRP A 139 6.60 12.68 -0.59
C TRP A 139 7.86 11.78 -0.55
N ARG A 140 8.06 10.96 -1.59
CA ARG A 140 9.17 10.00 -1.69
C ARG A 140 10.54 10.67 -1.51
N GLU A 141 10.81 11.78 -2.23
CA GLU A 141 12.09 12.50 -2.15
C GLU A 141 12.30 13.09 -0.74
N ALA A 142 11.25 13.67 -0.16
CA ALA A 142 11.33 14.20 1.20
C ALA A 142 11.63 13.10 2.23
N ALA A 143 11.08 11.89 2.06
CA ALA A 143 11.39 10.75 2.93
C ALA A 143 12.85 10.30 2.81
N ILE A 144 13.45 10.39 1.60
CA ILE A 144 14.88 10.12 1.38
C ILE A 144 15.73 11.18 2.09
N ASP A 145 15.42 12.47 1.88
CA ASP A 145 16.17 13.59 2.43
C ASP A 145 16.12 13.60 3.98
N ASP A 146 14.99 13.23 4.57
CA ASP A 146 14.78 13.18 6.02
C ASP A 146 15.13 11.82 6.66
N GLU A 147 15.61 10.85 5.87
CA GLU A 147 15.93 9.49 6.29
C GLU A 147 14.79 8.81 7.05
N VAL A 148 13.54 9.01 6.58
CA VAL A 148 12.34 8.38 7.11
C VAL A 148 11.99 7.16 6.26
N PRO A 149 11.93 5.94 6.84
CA PRO A 149 11.53 4.76 6.09
C PRO A 149 10.11 4.90 5.51
N GLN A 150 9.97 4.60 4.22
CA GLN A 150 8.71 4.41 3.52
C GLN A 150 8.58 2.93 3.20
N ALA A 151 8.17 2.16 4.20
CA ALA A 151 8.30 0.71 4.24
C ALA A 151 7.03 0.00 3.77
N LEU A 152 7.19 -1.00 2.91
CA LEU A 152 6.13 -1.92 2.50
C LEU A 152 4.89 -1.18 1.97
N VAL A 153 5.12 -0.23 1.06
CA VAL A 153 4.05 0.58 0.49
C VAL A 153 3.15 -0.23 -0.44
N MET A 154 1.85 0.12 -0.44
CA MET A 154 0.82 -0.53 -1.25
C MET A 154 0.74 0.09 -2.64
N THR A 155 1.83 -0.02 -3.39
CA THR A 155 1.93 0.35 -4.80
C THR A 155 2.92 -0.59 -5.51
N GLY A 156 2.56 -1.03 -6.71
CA GLY A 156 3.41 -1.86 -7.57
C GLY A 156 4.34 -1.03 -8.46
N ASP A 157 4.60 0.21 -8.12
CA ASP A 157 5.54 1.06 -8.81
C ASP A 157 6.98 0.63 -8.48
N PRO A 158 7.80 0.19 -9.47
CA PRO A 158 9.12 -0.37 -9.23
C PRO A 158 10.10 0.62 -8.59
N ILE A 159 9.85 1.94 -8.68
CA ILE A 159 10.72 2.95 -8.09
C ILE A 159 10.91 2.75 -6.57
N PHE A 160 9.89 2.22 -5.87
CA PHE A 160 9.95 1.98 -4.43
C PHE A 160 10.80 0.77 -4.04
N SER A 161 11.20 -0.06 -5.00
CA SER A 161 12.03 -1.24 -4.78
C SER A 161 13.45 -1.09 -5.31
N ASP A 162 13.74 -0.04 -6.05
CA ASP A 162 15.07 0.31 -6.55
C ASP A 162 15.90 0.89 -5.39
N ALA A 163 16.79 0.07 -4.80
CA ALA A 163 17.58 0.47 -3.65
C ALA A 163 18.58 1.61 -3.93
N GLU A 164 18.99 1.81 -5.18
CA GLU A 164 19.90 2.90 -5.57
C GLU A 164 19.16 4.25 -5.59
N GLN A 165 17.94 4.27 -6.18
CA GLN A 165 17.12 5.48 -6.27
C GLN A 165 16.24 5.71 -5.04
N SER A 166 15.97 4.67 -4.27
CA SER A 166 15.03 4.65 -3.15
C SER A 166 15.60 3.92 -1.93
N PRO A 167 16.74 4.39 -1.36
CA PRO A 167 17.40 3.70 -0.27
C PRO A 167 16.56 3.57 1.01
N TRP A 168 15.58 4.48 1.20
CA TRP A 168 14.67 4.53 2.35
C TRP A 168 13.28 3.99 2.06
N GLN A 169 13.08 3.34 0.91
CA GLN A 169 11.79 2.77 0.51
C GLN A 169 11.87 1.27 0.23
N LEU A 170 10.71 0.61 0.36
CA LEU A 170 10.45 -0.73 -0.16
C LEU A 170 8.97 -0.91 -0.48
N GLY A 171 8.66 -1.41 -1.69
CA GLY A 171 7.31 -1.82 -2.10
C GLY A 171 6.90 -3.13 -1.43
N PHE A 172 5.59 -3.32 -1.22
CA PHE A 172 5.06 -4.59 -0.70
C PHE A 172 4.47 -5.46 -1.81
N VAL A 173 3.54 -4.90 -2.60
CA VAL A 173 2.79 -5.65 -3.61
C VAL A 173 3.59 -5.85 -4.89
N PRO A 174 3.27 -6.87 -5.71
CA PRO A 174 3.94 -7.10 -7.00
C PRO A 174 3.97 -5.86 -7.88
N ILE A 175 5.03 -5.70 -8.67
CA ILE A 175 5.10 -4.59 -9.62
C ILE A 175 4.04 -4.74 -10.72
N TYR A 176 3.49 -3.63 -11.16
CA TYR A 176 2.40 -3.60 -12.14
C TYR A 176 2.78 -4.26 -13.46
N GLN A 177 4.05 -4.16 -13.86
CA GLN A 177 4.58 -4.84 -15.03
C GLN A 177 4.45 -6.36 -14.92
N ASN A 178 4.67 -6.95 -13.73
CA ASN A 178 4.53 -8.39 -13.54
C ASN A 178 3.08 -8.84 -13.62
N GLU A 179 2.14 -8.07 -13.05
CA GLU A 179 0.71 -8.34 -13.17
C GLU A 179 0.24 -8.27 -14.63
N GLY A 180 0.60 -7.18 -15.32
CA GLY A 180 0.26 -7.01 -16.74
C GLY A 180 0.88 -8.09 -17.62
N GLN A 181 2.15 -8.46 -17.37
CA GLN A 181 2.86 -9.50 -18.12
C GLN A 181 2.21 -10.87 -17.93
N ALA A 182 1.85 -11.25 -16.70
CA ALA A 182 1.19 -12.52 -16.42
C ALA A 182 -0.14 -12.66 -17.17
N PHE A 183 -0.91 -11.59 -17.30
CA PHE A 183 -2.12 -11.61 -18.10
C PHE A 183 -1.82 -11.71 -19.61
N GLY A 184 -0.84 -10.95 -20.09
CA GLY A 184 -0.40 -11.03 -21.50
C GLY A 184 0.07 -12.44 -21.87
N GLU A 185 0.89 -13.08 -21.03
CA GLU A 185 1.36 -14.45 -21.20
C GLU A 185 0.20 -15.46 -21.18
N LEU A 186 -0.78 -15.27 -20.27
CA LEU A 186 -1.99 -16.09 -20.26
C LEU A 186 -2.73 -15.96 -21.59
N LEU A 187 -2.97 -14.75 -22.10
CA LEU A 187 -3.64 -14.52 -23.37
C LEU A 187 -2.84 -15.11 -24.53
N ALA A 188 -1.51 -14.99 -24.52
CA ALA A 188 -0.62 -15.55 -25.53
C ALA A 188 -0.63 -17.10 -25.57
N SER A 189 -1.15 -17.77 -24.53
CA SER A 189 -1.36 -19.21 -24.54
C SER A 189 -2.56 -19.65 -25.41
N SER A 190 -3.41 -18.69 -25.84
CA SER A 190 -4.51 -18.94 -26.77
C SER A 190 -4.00 -19.24 -28.18
N SER A 191 -4.69 -20.13 -28.88
CA SER A 191 -4.47 -20.39 -30.34
C SER A 191 -5.37 -19.54 -31.23
N ASP A 192 -6.35 -18.83 -30.65
CA ASP A 192 -7.32 -18.03 -31.40
C ASP A 192 -6.82 -16.59 -31.60
N ASP A 193 -7.33 -15.93 -32.64
CA ASP A 193 -7.03 -14.52 -32.89
C ASP A 193 -7.81 -13.63 -31.90
N HIS A 194 -7.10 -12.69 -31.26
CA HIS A 194 -7.69 -11.77 -30.29
C HIS A 194 -7.46 -10.31 -30.65
N LYS A 195 -8.48 -9.49 -30.44
CA LYS A 195 -8.41 -8.03 -30.49
C LYS A 195 -8.52 -7.46 -29.09
N VAL A 196 -7.51 -6.70 -28.69
CA VAL A 196 -7.42 -6.14 -27.35
C VAL A 196 -7.69 -4.64 -27.36
N ALA A 197 -8.62 -4.19 -26.51
CA ALA A 197 -8.80 -2.79 -26.16
C ALA A 197 -8.20 -2.53 -24.76
N ILE A 198 -7.59 -1.36 -24.54
CA ILE A 198 -6.97 -0.99 -23.27
C ILE A 198 -7.53 0.34 -22.80
N LEU A 199 -7.89 0.42 -21.51
CA LEU A 199 -8.15 1.67 -20.79
C LEU A 199 -7.27 1.69 -19.54
N SER A 200 -6.39 2.69 -19.45
CA SER A 200 -5.45 2.81 -18.35
C SER A 200 -5.52 4.16 -17.67
N GLN A 201 -5.22 4.20 -16.37
CA GLN A 201 -5.02 5.44 -15.64
C GLN A 201 -3.81 6.19 -16.20
N ASN A 202 -3.90 7.50 -16.35
CA ASN A 202 -2.84 8.33 -16.94
C ASN A 202 -1.78 8.69 -15.90
N ASP A 203 -1.09 7.67 -15.38
CA ASP A 203 0.03 7.75 -14.45
C ASP A 203 0.85 6.46 -14.45
N ASP A 204 1.90 6.39 -13.60
CA ASP A 204 2.80 5.23 -13.50
C ASP A 204 2.07 3.92 -13.14
N PHE A 205 0.87 3.98 -12.50
CA PHE A 205 0.03 2.80 -12.27
C PHE A 205 -0.44 2.21 -13.60
N GLY A 206 -1.13 3.01 -14.41
CA GLY A 206 -1.67 2.54 -15.68
C GLY A 206 -0.59 2.19 -16.71
N GLU A 207 0.48 3.01 -16.77
CA GLU A 207 1.62 2.76 -17.66
C GLU A 207 2.29 1.42 -17.37
N GLY A 208 2.51 1.08 -16.09
CA GLY A 208 3.13 -0.18 -15.68
C GLY A 208 2.34 -1.40 -16.13
N TYR A 209 1.00 -1.40 -15.98
CA TYR A 209 0.14 -2.49 -16.46
C TYR A 209 0.19 -2.64 -17.97
N VAL A 210 0.13 -1.52 -18.71
CA VAL A 210 0.16 -1.53 -20.19
C VAL A 210 1.51 -2.04 -20.71
N GLU A 211 2.62 -1.58 -20.11
CA GLU A 211 3.96 -2.04 -20.44
C GLU A 211 4.10 -3.55 -20.21
N GLY A 212 3.69 -4.03 -19.03
CA GLY A 212 3.73 -5.45 -18.68
C GLY A 212 2.88 -6.29 -19.63
N PHE A 213 1.63 -5.88 -19.90
CA PHE A 213 0.76 -6.60 -20.81
C PHE A 213 1.37 -6.73 -22.21
N LYS A 214 1.90 -5.63 -22.77
CA LYS A 214 2.56 -5.63 -24.09
C LYS A 214 3.77 -6.56 -24.12
N LYS A 215 4.54 -6.60 -23.04
CA LYS A 215 5.66 -7.54 -22.90
C LYS A 215 5.19 -9.00 -22.87
N GLY A 216 4.08 -9.28 -22.17
CA GLY A 216 3.52 -10.63 -22.08
C GLY A 216 2.98 -11.18 -23.40
N ILE A 217 2.53 -10.31 -24.32
CA ILE A 217 2.08 -10.70 -25.67
C ILE A 217 3.17 -10.59 -26.74
N GLU A 218 4.41 -10.25 -26.38
CA GLU A 218 5.50 -10.09 -27.33
C GLU A 218 5.74 -11.40 -28.11
N GLY A 219 5.68 -11.33 -29.44
CA GLY A 219 5.84 -12.48 -30.32
C GLY A 219 4.57 -13.32 -30.55
N ALA A 220 3.42 -12.94 -30.01
CA ALA A 220 2.13 -13.56 -30.26
C ALA A 220 1.45 -12.88 -31.47
N ASP A 221 1.65 -13.43 -32.67
CA ASP A 221 1.14 -12.86 -33.94
C ASP A 221 -0.40 -12.89 -34.05
N ASN A 222 -1.09 -13.63 -33.18
CA ASN A 222 -2.54 -13.76 -33.11
C ASN A 222 -3.21 -12.75 -32.16
N ILE A 223 -2.45 -11.81 -31.55
CA ILE A 223 -2.98 -10.81 -30.63
C ILE A 223 -2.72 -9.42 -31.18
N GLU A 224 -3.80 -8.64 -31.39
CA GLU A 224 -3.73 -7.26 -31.88
C GLU A 224 -4.28 -6.29 -30.84
N VAL A 225 -3.46 -5.33 -30.37
CA VAL A 225 -3.95 -4.19 -29.59
C VAL A 225 -4.56 -3.17 -30.54
N VAL A 226 -5.89 -3.16 -30.65
CA VAL A 226 -6.62 -2.35 -31.64
C VAL A 226 -6.84 -0.91 -31.17
N LYS A 227 -6.85 -0.67 -29.85
CA LYS A 227 -7.03 0.68 -29.29
C LYS A 227 -6.57 0.77 -27.85
N GLU A 228 -5.93 1.90 -27.54
CA GLU A 228 -5.54 2.31 -26.19
C GLU A 228 -6.08 3.68 -25.90
N LEU A 229 -6.69 3.88 -24.74
CA LEU A 229 -7.15 5.16 -24.21
C LEU A 229 -6.72 5.29 -22.75
N THR A 230 -6.70 6.52 -22.27
CA THR A 230 -6.41 6.83 -20.86
C THR A 230 -7.57 7.57 -20.21
N TYR A 231 -7.55 7.61 -18.88
CA TYR A 231 -8.42 8.44 -18.05
C TYR A 231 -7.60 9.05 -16.91
N GLU A 232 -8.07 10.15 -16.33
CA GLU A 232 -7.47 10.78 -15.16
C GLU A 232 -8.08 10.20 -13.87
N ALA A 233 -7.28 10.02 -12.81
CA ALA A 233 -7.78 9.54 -11.51
C ALA A 233 -8.87 10.45 -10.90
N THR A 234 -8.97 11.69 -11.37
CA THR A 234 -9.98 12.68 -10.98
C THR A 234 -11.22 12.68 -11.86
N ASP A 235 -11.27 11.86 -12.92
CA ASP A 235 -12.44 11.73 -13.78
C ASP A 235 -13.62 11.15 -13.02
N THR A 236 -14.82 11.60 -13.36
CA THR A 236 -16.06 11.13 -12.74
C THR A 236 -16.84 10.15 -13.62
N SER A 237 -16.42 9.94 -14.87
CA SER A 237 -16.97 8.98 -15.83
C SER A 237 -15.94 8.62 -16.89
N VAL A 238 -16.03 7.39 -17.39
CA VAL A 238 -15.25 6.85 -18.52
C VAL A 238 -16.14 6.38 -19.66
N ASP A 239 -17.41 6.81 -19.71
CA ASP A 239 -18.42 6.36 -20.67
C ASP A 239 -18.04 6.65 -22.12
N ALA A 240 -17.36 7.77 -22.37
CA ALA A 240 -16.88 8.15 -23.70
C ALA A 240 -15.81 7.17 -24.18
N GLN A 241 -14.82 6.88 -23.32
CA GLN A 241 -13.75 5.93 -23.60
C GLN A 241 -14.33 4.53 -23.85
N LEU A 242 -15.25 4.05 -22.98
CA LEU A 242 -15.90 2.74 -23.15
C LEU A 242 -16.67 2.63 -24.46
N THR A 243 -17.39 3.70 -24.86
CA THR A 243 -18.12 3.73 -26.14
C THR A 243 -17.18 3.62 -27.34
N GLU A 244 -16.04 4.31 -27.28
CA GLU A 244 -15.03 4.28 -28.32
C GLU A 244 -14.31 2.94 -28.40
N LEU A 245 -13.98 2.32 -27.26
CA LEU A 245 -13.35 1.00 -27.16
C LEU A 245 -14.31 -0.10 -27.65
N ALA A 246 -15.57 -0.06 -27.24
CA ALA A 246 -16.57 -1.02 -27.70
C ALA A 246 -16.78 -1.01 -29.23
N ALA A 247 -16.66 0.17 -29.87
CA ALA A 247 -16.80 0.30 -31.32
C ALA A 247 -15.67 -0.40 -32.11
N THR A 248 -14.57 -0.79 -31.48
CA THR A 248 -13.47 -1.55 -32.11
C THR A 248 -13.83 -3.02 -32.36
N GLY A 249 -14.81 -3.54 -31.62
CA GLY A 249 -15.15 -4.95 -31.62
C GLY A 249 -14.09 -5.83 -30.96
N ALA A 250 -13.29 -5.28 -30.05
CA ALA A 250 -12.33 -6.03 -29.24
C ALA A 250 -13.05 -7.10 -28.40
N ASP A 251 -12.49 -8.29 -28.32
CA ASP A 251 -12.97 -9.44 -27.55
C ASP A 251 -12.23 -9.60 -26.21
N VAL A 252 -11.15 -8.84 -26.01
CA VAL A 252 -10.41 -8.74 -24.75
C VAL A 252 -10.30 -7.26 -24.33
N PHE A 253 -10.52 -6.99 -23.06
CA PHE A 253 -10.38 -5.66 -22.47
C PHE A 253 -9.43 -5.65 -21.28
N VAL A 254 -8.34 -4.93 -21.40
CA VAL A 254 -7.41 -4.64 -20.32
C VAL A 254 -7.88 -3.37 -19.62
N ASN A 255 -8.41 -3.54 -18.41
CA ASN A 255 -8.89 -2.44 -17.57
C ASN A 255 -7.85 -2.14 -16.50
N ALA A 256 -6.87 -1.30 -16.80
CA ALA A 256 -5.84 -0.85 -15.87
C ALA A 256 -6.32 0.40 -15.10
N MET A 257 -7.36 0.25 -14.29
CA MET A 257 -8.03 1.31 -13.54
C MET A 257 -7.96 1.02 -12.03
N SER A 258 -7.71 2.06 -11.21
CA SER A 258 -7.65 1.94 -9.74
C SER A 258 -8.88 2.50 -9.02
N ILE A 259 -9.71 3.30 -9.69
CA ILE A 259 -10.83 4.03 -9.07
C ILE A 259 -12.07 3.15 -9.04
N THR A 260 -12.39 2.59 -7.89
CA THR A 260 -13.48 1.61 -7.67
C THR A 260 -14.81 1.98 -8.34
N PRO A 261 -15.40 3.19 -8.18
CA PRO A 261 -16.65 3.54 -8.85
C PRO A 261 -16.55 3.54 -10.38
N LEU A 262 -15.40 3.90 -10.93
CA LEU A 262 -15.20 3.91 -12.38
C LEU A 262 -15.07 2.48 -12.93
N VAL A 263 -14.45 1.56 -12.20
CA VAL A 263 -14.39 0.14 -12.59
C VAL A 263 -15.79 -0.47 -12.58
N ILE A 264 -16.60 -0.22 -11.55
CA ILE A 264 -17.99 -0.68 -11.49
C ILE A 264 -18.81 -0.12 -12.66
N SER A 265 -18.74 1.20 -12.89
CA SER A 265 -19.49 1.84 -13.99
C SER A 265 -19.01 1.37 -15.36
N SER A 266 -17.73 1.05 -15.52
CA SER A 266 -17.21 0.52 -16.79
C SER A 266 -17.77 -0.87 -17.12
N LEU A 267 -17.88 -1.77 -16.13
CA LEU A 267 -18.53 -3.07 -16.28
C LEU A 267 -20.01 -2.91 -16.69
N GLN A 268 -20.74 -2.02 -16.01
CA GLN A 268 -22.16 -1.72 -16.33
C GLN A 268 -22.30 -1.11 -17.72
N LYS A 269 -21.43 -0.16 -18.08
CA LYS A 269 -21.46 0.52 -19.37
C LYS A 269 -21.18 -0.42 -20.54
N ALA A 270 -20.21 -1.33 -20.39
CA ALA A 270 -19.94 -2.34 -21.41
C ALA A 270 -21.16 -3.23 -21.68
N GLN A 271 -21.91 -3.63 -20.63
CA GLN A 271 -23.17 -4.37 -20.78
C GLN A 271 -24.25 -3.55 -21.48
N GLU A 272 -24.42 -2.26 -21.13
CA GLU A 272 -25.38 -1.35 -21.81
C GLU A 272 -25.08 -1.24 -23.31
N LEU A 273 -23.80 -1.23 -23.68
CA LEU A 273 -23.36 -1.19 -25.08
C LEU A 273 -23.47 -2.53 -25.80
N GLY A 274 -23.80 -3.62 -25.09
CA GLY A 274 -23.76 -4.99 -25.62
C GLY A 274 -22.35 -5.48 -25.96
N TRP A 275 -21.32 -4.82 -25.41
CA TRP A 275 -19.92 -5.20 -25.55
C TRP A 275 -19.52 -6.08 -24.38
N LEU A 276 -19.29 -7.36 -24.64
CA LEU A 276 -19.01 -8.36 -23.61
C LEU A 276 -17.65 -9.03 -23.88
N PRO A 277 -16.52 -8.31 -23.76
CA PRO A 277 -15.18 -8.88 -23.89
C PRO A 277 -14.83 -9.73 -22.68
N SER A 278 -13.75 -10.51 -22.76
CA SER A 278 -13.04 -10.99 -21.57
C SER A 278 -12.28 -9.83 -20.93
N TRP A 279 -12.32 -9.74 -19.60
CA TRP A 279 -11.74 -8.64 -18.83
C TRP A 279 -10.49 -9.09 -18.09
N PHE A 280 -9.47 -8.24 -18.11
CA PHE A 280 -8.41 -8.25 -17.11
C PHE A 280 -8.61 -7.09 -16.14
N LEU A 281 -8.55 -7.38 -14.87
CA LEU A 281 -8.63 -6.41 -13.77
C LEU A 281 -7.39 -6.51 -12.89
N PRO A 282 -6.76 -5.38 -12.52
CA PRO A 282 -5.71 -5.34 -11.51
C PRO A 282 -6.10 -6.04 -10.20
N SER A 283 -5.13 -6.57 -9.48
CA SER A 283 -5.35 -7.25 -8.20
C SER A 283 -6.11 -6.38 -7.19
N ASN A 284 -5.86 -5.07 -7.17
CA ASN A 284 -6.48 -4.09 -6.27
C ASN A 284 -7.95 -3.76 -6.61
N THR A 285 -8.42 -4.06 -7.82
CA THR A 285 -9.81 -3.77 -8.27
C THR A 285 -10.59 -5.03 -8.64
N SER A 286 -10.20 -6.17 -8.13
CA SER A 286 -10.79 -7.48 -8.43
C SER A 286 -11.77 -8.01 -7.37
N SER A 287 -12.19 -7.19 -6.39
CA SER A 287 -13.07 -7.64 -5.31
C SER A 287 -14.41 -8.19 -5.81
N PRO A 288 -14.77 -9.46 -5.50
CA PRO A 288 -16.07 -10.02 -5.88
C PRO A 288 -17.24 -9.20 -5.35
N GLY A 289 -17.33 -8.97 -4.04
CA GLY A 289 -18.47 -8.31 -3.42
C GLY A 289 -18.52 -6.80 -3.63
N ALA A 290 -17.37 -6.12 -3.63
CA ALA A 290 -17.32 -4.65 -3.73
C ALA A 290 -17.37 -4.14 -5.19
N ILE A 291 -16.93 -4.94 -6.15
CA ILE A 291 -16.74 -4.47 -7.54
C ILE A 291 -17.46 -5.38 -8.54
N LEU A 292 -17.19 -6.69 -8.52
CA LEU A 292 -17.65 -7.58 -9.57
C LEU A 292 -19.16 -7.82 -9.53
N GLU A 293 -19.73 -8.08 -8.36
CA GLU A 293 -21.17 -8.27 -8.21
C GLU A 293 -21.94 -6.98 -8.53
N PRO A 294 -21.60 -5.79 -7.96
CA PRO A 294 -22.24 -4.53 -8.34
C PRO A 294 -22.08 -4.17 -9.82
N GLY A 295 -20.92 -4.50 -10.40
CA GLY A 295 -20.62 -4.29 -11.82
C GLY A 295 -21.30 -5.27 -12.77
N GLY A 296 -21.95 -6.34 -12.25
CA GLY A 296 -22.59 -7.37 -13.07
C GLY A 296 -21.59 -8.25 -13.83
N ALA A 297 -20.41 -8.50 -13.26
CA ALA A 297 -19.30 -9.20 -13.91
C ALA A 297 -19.64 -10.61 -14.42
N ALA A 298 -20.66 -11.27 -13.86
CA ALA A 298 -21.12 -12.59 -14.30
C ALA A 298 -21.70 -12.61 -15.73
N ALA A 299 -21.95 -11.45 -16.34
CA ALA A 299 -22.42 -11.34 -17.73
C ALA A 299 -21.29 -11.55 -18.77
N PHE A 300 -20.02 -11.44 -18.35
CA PHE A 300 -18.86 -11.51 -19.24
C PHE A 300 -18.35 -12.95 -19.39
N PRO A 301 -17.75 -13.32 -20.53
CA PRO A 301 -17.23 -14.67 -20.76
C PRO A 301 -16.05 -15.05 -19.87
N GLY A 302 -15.27 -14.05 -19.44
CA GLY A 302 -14.17 -14.20 -18.50
C GLY A 302 -13.86 -12.88 -17.83
N VAL A 303 -13.59 -12.93 -16.51
CA VAL A 303 -13.01 -11.83 -15.75
C VAL A 303 -11.80 -12.40 -15.02
N TYR A 304 -10.63 -11.91 -15.39
CA TYR A 304 -9.36 -12.40 -14.91
C TYR A 304 -8.68 -11.36 -14.04
N THR A 305 -7.92 -11.81 -13.07
CA THR A 305 -7.06 -11.00 -12.22
C THR A 305 -5.81 -11.78 -11.85
N VAL A 306 -4.92 -11.16 -11.10
CA VAL A 306 -3.82 -11.84 -10.44
C VAL A 306 -3.97 -11.75 -8.92
N ALA A 307 -3.38 -12.70 -8.20
CA ALA A 307 -3.37 -12.71 -6.74
C ALA A 307 -2.07 -13.31 -6.20
N PHE A 308 -1.69 -12.90 -5.00
CA PHE A 308 -0.63 -13.48 -4.18
C PHE A 308 -1.15 -13.85 -2.78
N ALA A 309 -2.34 -13.39 -2.42
CA ALA A 309 -2.97 -13.58 -1.12
C ALA A 309 -4.36 -14.21 -1.27
N GLN A 310 -4.82 -14.88 -0.22
CA GLN A 310 -6.16 -15.44 -0.14
C GLN A 310 -7.22 -14.32 -0.18
N SER A 311 -8.33 -14.58 -0.85
CA SER A 311 -9.46 -13.65 -0.88
C SER A 311 -10.36 -13.84 0.33
N ALA A 312 -10.54 -12.81 1.15
CA ALA A 312 -11.47 -12.83 2.27
C ALA A 312 -12.94 -13.06 1.84
N SER A 313 -13.26 -12.86 0.55
CA SER A 313 -14.56 -13.17 -0.03
C SER A 313 -14.73 -14.65 -0.42
N ALA A 314 -13.68 -15.47 -0.33
CA ALA A 314 -13.79 -16.90 -0.65
C ALA A 314 -14.70 -17.60 0.35
N PRO A 315 -15.62 -18.49 -0.10
CA PRO A 315 -16.55 -19.17 0.80
C PRO A 315 -15.88 -19.99 1.90
N THR A 316 -14.65 -20.45 1.66
CA THR A 316 -13.87 -21.29 2.59
C THR A 316 -12.89 -20.48 3.44
N PHE A 317 -12.83 -19.17 3.29
CA PHE A 317 -11.85 -18.34 3.98
C PHE A 317 -11.95 -18.40 5.51
N ALA A 318 -13.18 -18.40 6.03
CA ALA A 318 -13.42 -18.52 7.48
C ALA A 318 -13.27 -19.96 8.01
N ASP A 319 -13.13 -20.96 7.13
CA ASP A 319 -12.88 -22.35 7.51
C ASP A 319 -11.37 -22.60 7.71
N ASP A 320 -10.52 -21.73 7.19
CA ASP A 320 -9.08 -21.71 7.41
C ASP A 320 -8.76 -21.08 8.78
N GLU A 321 -7.75 -21.59 9.49
CA GLU A 321 -7.39 -21.12 10.84
C GLU A 321 -6.90 -19.67 10.82
N ASP A 322 -6.04 -19.32 9.87
CA ASP A 322 -5.53 -17.96 9.71
C ASP A 322 -6.64 -16.99 9.26
N GLY A 323 -7.54 -17.46 8.37
CA GLY A 323 -8.70 -16.68 7.93
C GLY A 323 -9.68 -16.39 9.06
N ALA A 324 -9.96 -17.37 9.91
CA ALA A 324 -10.82 -17.20 11.08
C ALA A 324 -10.19 -16.25 12.11
N ALA A 325 -8.88 -16.38 12.38
CA ALA A 325 -8.13 -15.50 13.27
C ALA A 325 -8.17 -14.05 12.77
N PHE A 326 -7.82 -13.83 11.50
CA PHE A 326 -7.86 -12.52 10.87
C PHE A 326 -9.23 -11.82 10.98
N LEU A 327 -10.34 -12.54 10.70
CA LEU A 327 -11.70 -11.97 10.80
C LEU A 327 -12.06 -11.61 12.26
N SER A 328 -11.62 -12.43 13.23
CA SER A 328 -11.81 -12.15 14.65
C SER A 328 -11.03 -10.91 15.09
N GLU A 329 -9.78 -10.80 14.68
CA GLU A 329 -8.90 -9.69 15.03
C GLU A 329 -9.31 -8.36 14.39
N LEU A 330 -9.78 -8.38 13.13
CA LEU A 330 -10.37 -7.21 12.48
C LEU A 330 -11.55 -6.66 13.29
N LYS A 331 -12.41 -7.53 13.75
CA LYS A 331 -13.57 -7.16 14.56
C LYS A 331 -13.18 -6.63 15.94
N GLU A 332 -12.21 -7.27 16.60
CA GLU A 332 -11.84 -6.99 17.98
C GLU A 332 -10.96 -5.75 18.11
N TYR A 333 -9.98 -5.59 17.22
CA TYR A 333 -8.94 -4.59 17.36
C TYR A 333 -9.03 -3.42 16.36
N ALA A 334 -9.70 -3.61 15.22
CA ALA A 334 -9.81 -2.57 14.21
C ALA A 334 -11.23 -1.98 14.07
N ASP A 335 -12.18 -2.40 14.91
CA ASP A 335 -13.61 -2.01 14.82
C ASP A 335 -14.19 -2.23 13.41
N TYR A 336 -13.76 -3.30 12.76
CA TYR A 336 -14.17 -3.68 11.40
C TYR A 336 -15.04 -4.96 11.46
N PRO A 337 -16.37 -4.81 11.66
CA PRO A 337 -17.23 -5.94 12.05
C PRO A 337 -17.64 -6.85 10.88
N GLU A 338 -17.43 -6.40 9.64
CA GLU A 338 -17.88 -7.08 8.43
C GLU A 338 -16.74 -7.85 7.76
N THR A 339 -17.09 -8.85 6.94
CA THR A 339 -16.09 -9.50 6.07
C THR A 339 -15.49 -8.45 5.14
N PRO A 340 -14.16 -8.35 5.05
CA PRO A 340 -13.51 -7.32 4.25
C PRO A 340 -13.90 -7.43 2.77
N ALA A 341 -14.33 -6.29 2.23
CA ALA A 341 -14.72 -6.22 0.83
C ALA A 341 -13.55 -6.06 -0.13
N PHE A 342 -12.39 -5.59 0.34
CA PHE A 342 -11.19 -5.33 -0.47
C PHE A 342 -10.00 -6.17 -0.04
N PRO A 343 -9.10 -6.58 -0.95
CA PRO A 343 -7.93 -7.39 -0.62
C PRO A 343 -6.92 -6.64 0.27
N HIS A 344 -6.97 -5.31 0.29
CA HIS A 344 -6.07 -4.46 1.05
C HIS A 344 -6.07 -4.72 2.56
N CYS A 345 -7.19 -5.23 3.13
CA CYS A 345 -7.22 -5.64 4.53
C CYS A 345 -6.28 -6.83 4.78
N VAL A 346 -6.27 -7.82 3.89
CA VAL A 346 -5.38 -8.99 3.97
C VAL A 346 -3.93 -8.55 3.72
N TRP A 347 -3.68 -7.73 2.70
CA TRP A 347 -2.34 -7.28 2.37
C TRP A 347 -1.69 -6.48 3.50
N SER A 348 -2.44 -5.57 4.13
CA SER A 348 -1.91 -4.78 5.24
C SER A 348 -1.73 -5.59 6.53
N TYR A 349 -2.53 -6.64 6.74
CA TYR A 349 -2.29 -7.62 7.78
C TYR A 349 -0.96 -8.37 7.55
N GLN A 350 -0.67 -8.74 6.29
CA GLN A 350 0.60 -9.35 5.88
C GLN A 350 1.78 -8.37 6.04
N VAL A 351 1.57 -7.07 5.80
CA VAL A 351 2.58 -6.03 6.13
C VAL A 351 2.88 -6.03 7.62
N GLY A 352 1.86 -6.09 8.48
CA GLY A 352 2.04 -6.21 9.93
C GLY A 352 2.89 -7.41 10.31
N ALA A 353 2.56 -8.59 9.75
CA ALA A 353 3.31 -9.83 9.98
C ALA A 353 4.77 -9.76 9.47
N THR A 354 4.99 -9.10 8.35
CA THR A 354 6.34 -8.87 7.80
C THR A 354 7.14 -7.93 8.69
N LEU A 355 6.53 -6.84 9.17
CA LEU A 355 7.20 -5.90 10.08
C LEU A 355 7.56 -6.54 11.42
N GLU A 356 6.77 -7.49 11.95
CA GLU A 356 7.15 -8.27 13.13
C GLU A 356 8.46 -9.01 12.89
N GLN A 357 8.65 -9.63 11.71
CA GLN A 357 9.93 -10.30 11.36
C GLN A 357 11.10 -9.32 11.30
N VAL A 358 10.86 -8.10 10.83
CA VAL A 358 11.87 -7.02 10.81
C VAL A 358 12.21 -6.61 12.24
N PHE A 359 11.22 -6.34 13.08
CA PHE A 359 11.41 -5.93 14.47
C PHE A 359 12.18 -6.97 15.29
N ALA A 360 11.88 -8.25 15.10
CA ALA A 360 12.57 -9.34 15.76
C ALA A 360 14.06 -9.43 15.42
N LYS A 361 14.50 -8.82 14.31
CA LYS A 361 15.90 -8.76 13.88
C LYS A 361 16.62 -7.45 14.26
N MET A 362 15.86 -6.39 14.61
CA MET A 362 16.46 -5.09 14.96
C MET A 362 17.23 -5.14 16.27
N THR A 363 18.52 -4.85 16.22
CA THR A 363 19.41 -4.80 17.39
C THR A 363 19.64 -3.39 17.91
N GLU A 364 19.31 -2.38 17.10
CA GLU A 364 19.39 -0.97 17.44
C GLU A 364 18.05 -0.28 17.16
N PRO A 365 17.61 0.66 18.03
CA PRO A 365 16.34 1.40 17.83
C PRO A 365 16.52 2.55 16.82
N THR A 366 17.06 2.25 15.65
CA THR A 366 17.37 3.23 14.61
C THR A 366 16.69 2.90 13.28
N ARG A 367 16.33 3.94 12.52
CA ARG A 367 15.79 3.80 11.16
C ARG A 367 16.76 3.10 10.21
N ALA A 368 18.07 3.28 10.41
CA ALA A 368 19.10 2.64 9.59
C ALA A 368 19.16 1.12 9.82
N ASP A 369 19.12 0.66 11.09
CA ASP A 369 19.03 -0.77 11.39
C ASP A 369 17.71 -1.35 10.84
N PHE A 370 16.59 -0.65 11.04
CA PHE A 370 15.30 -1.05 10.48
C PHE A 370 15.38 -1.30 8.98
N MET A 371 15.94 -0.36 8.18
CA MET A 371 16.07 -0.55 6.73
C MET A 371 17.01 -1.70 6.37
N THR A 372 18.05 -1.94 7.16
CA THR A 372 18.94 -3.10 7.00
C THR A 372 18.17 -4.40 7.22
N GLN A 373 17.38 -4.49 8.29
CA GLN A 373 16.60 -5.68 8.60
C GLN A 373 15.42 -5.85 7.64
N LEU A 374 14.79 -4.75 7.22
CA LEU A 374 13.71 -4.78 6.21
C LEU A 374 14.16 -5.43 4.90
N ARG A 375 15.41 -5.22 4.47
CA ARG A 375 15.98 -5.82 3.27
C ARG A 375 16.67 -7.18 3.51
N SER A 376 16.37 -7.83 4.64
CA SER A 376 16.96 -9.13 5.01
C SER A 376 15.95 -10.25 5.22
N ILE A 377 14.69 -10.04 4.88
CA ILE A 377 13.66 -11.06 4.98
C ILE A 377 13.74 -11.97 3.75
N SER A 378 13.88 -13.28 3.94
CA SER A 378 13.91 -14.24 2.85
C SER A 378 12.93 -15.37 3.10
N ASP A 379 12.24 -15.83 2.05
CA ASP A 379 11.35 -17.00 2.03
C ASP A 379 10.32 -17.01 3.17
N TYR A 380 9.85 -15.84 3.61
CA TYR A 380 8.86 -15.76 4.68
C TYR A 380 7.44 -15.95 4.14
N THR A 381 6.76 -17.01 4.58
CA THR A 381 5.34 -17.18 4.28
C THR A 381 4.52 -16.43 5.32
N ALA A 382 4.04 -15.23 4.96
CA ALA A 382 3.15 -14.47 5.82
C ALA A 382 1.75 -15.13 5.88
N PRO A 383 0.96 -14.90 6.94
CA PRO A 383 -0.40 -15.41 7.02
C PRO A 383 -1.23 -15.07 5.77
N LEU A 384 -2.15 -15.94 5.37
CA LEU A 384 -3.08 -15.71 4.25
C LEU A 384 -2.41 -15.56 2.86
N MET A 385 -1.16 -15.93 2.70
CA MET A 385 -0.55 -16.03 1.36
C MET A 385 -1.12 -17.23 0.59
N LEU A 386 -1.14 -17.12 -0.72
CA LEU A 386 -1.41 -18.28 -1.60
C LEU A 386 -0.23 -19.24 -1.57
N GLU A 387 -0.50 -20.52 -1.86
CA GLU A 387 0.53 -21.55 -1.94
C GLU A 387 1.63 -21.15 -2.93
N GLY A 388 2.88 -21.16 -2.47
CA GLY A 388 4.05 -20.78 -3.26
C GLY A 388 4.37 -19.29 -3.29
N ALA A 389 3.50 -18.41 -2.76
CA ALA A 389 3.82 -17.00 -2.56
C ALA A 389 4.60 -16.81 -1.25
N VAL A 390 5.63 -15.97 -1.29
CA VAL A 390 6.47 -15.63 -0.14
C VAL A 390 6.78 -14.15 -0.11
N VAL A 391 7.14 -13.65 1.05
CA VAL A 391 7.82 -12.36 1.24
C VAL A 391 9.31 -12.61 1.14
N ASP A 392 9.95 -12.00 0.15
CA ASP A 392 11.40 -11.97 0.00
C ASP A 392 11.86 -10.56 -0.34
N THR A 393 12.67 -9.98 0.53
CA THR A 393 13.17 -8.61 0.39
C THR A 393 14.65 -8.55 0.07
N THR A 394 15.27 -9.71 -0.18
CA THR A 394 16.72 -9.84 -0.43
C THR A 394 17.06 -9.62 -1.91
N GLU A 395 16.08 -9.71 -2.81
CA GLU A 395 16.27 -9.50 -4.24
C GLU A 395 16.23 -8.00 -4.58
N GLU A 396 17.34 -7.49 -5.07
CA GLU A 396 17.47 -6.08 -5.42
C GLU A 396 16.53 -5.71 -6.59
N GLY A 397 15.85 -4.57 -6.46
CA GLY A 397 14.93 -4.07 -7.48
C GLY A 397 13.54 -4.73 -7.47
N LEU A 398 13.29 -5.68 -6.57
CA LEU A 398 11.98 -6.30 -6.42
C LEU A 398 11.26 -5.86 -5.13
N PRO A 399 9.92 -5.82 -5.14
CA PRO A 399 9.13 -5.59 -3.93
C PRO A 399 9.16 -6.81 -3.02
N ALA A 400 8.63 -6.66 -1.81
CA ALA A 400 8.58 -7.73 -0.82
C ALA A 400 7.81 -8.98 -1.31
N VAL A 401 6.80 -8.80 -2.15
CA VAL A 401 6.10 -9.89 -2.86
C VAL A 401 6.27 -9.68 -4.35
N SER A 402 6.86 -10.63 -5.05
CA SER A 402 7.11 -10.54 -6.51
C SER A 402 6.31 -11.55 -7.34
N SER A 403 5.84 -12.63 -6.73
CA SER A 403 5.10 -13.70 -7.41
C SER A 403 3.61 -13.42 -7.48
N VAL A 404 2.98 -13.82 -8.59
CA VAL A 404 1.53 -13.73 -8.80
C VAL A 404 0.98 -15.00 -9.42
N VAL A 405 -0.28 -15.29 -9.15
CA VAL A 405 -1.04 -16.39 -9.76
C VAL A 405 -2.22 -15.78 -10.52
N VAL A 406 -2.38 -16.11 -11.81
CA VAL A 406 -3.55 -15.67 -12.57
C VAL A 406 -4.77 -16.44 -12.13
N GLN A 407 -5.88 -15.73 -11.94
CA GLN A 407 -7.14 -16.28 -11.48
C GLN A 407 -8.29 -15.82 -12.37
N LYS A 408 -9.29 -16.71 -12.55
CA LYS A 408 -10.55 -16.42 -13.26
C LYS A 408 -11.70 -16.39 -12.28
N TYR A 409 -12.55 -15.37 -12.38
CA TYR A 409 -13.78 -15.24 -11.60
C TYR A 409 -14.81 -16.27 -12.08
N ASN A 410 -15.39 -17.01 -11.13
CA ASN A 410 -16.36 -18.08 -11.38
C ASN A 410 -17.82 -17.72 -10.98
N GLY A 411 -18.08 -16.45 -10.74
CA GLY A 411 -19.40 -15.95 -10.30
C GLY A 411 -19.58 -15.87 -8.78
N LYS A 412 -18.62 -16.38 -7.97
CA LYS A 412 -18.65 -16.32 -6.49
C LYS A 412 -17.30 -15.98 -5.87
N GLY A 413 -16.24 -16.35 -6.55
CA GLY A 413 -14.86 -16.18 -6.11
C GLY A 413 -13.94 -16.46 -7.29
N TYR A 414 -12.71 -16.82 -7.01
CA TYR A 414 -11.68 -17.02 -8.01
C TYR A 414 -11.16 -18.46 -8.02
N ALA A 415 -10.70 -18.91 -9.17
CA ALA A 415 -9.95 -20.13 -9.35
C ALA A 415 -8.68 -19.83 -10.17
N SER A 416 -7.56 -20.42 -9.79
CA SER A 416 -6.30 -20.30 -10.54
C SER A 416 -6.42 -20.93 -11.92
N VAL A 417 -5.79 -20.29 -12.90
CA VAL A 417 -5.76 -20.75 -14.30
C VAL A 417 -4.36 -20.58 -14.87
N ASP A 418 -3.94 -21.60 -15.67
CA ASP A 418 -2.61 -21.64 -16.29
C ASP A 418 -2.68 -21.43 -17.81
N THR A 419 -3.85 -21.50 -18.39
CA THR A 419 -4.10 -21.33 -19.83
C THR A 419 -5.36 -20.52 -20.07
N TRP A 420 -5.37 -19.80 -21.20
CA TRP A 420 -6.56 -19.06 -21.63
C TRP A 420 -7.70 -20.01 -21.99
N GLU A 421 -8.92 -19.76 -21.41
CA GLU A 421 -10.14 -20.54 -21.65
C GLU A 421 -11.31 -19.64 -22.00
#